data_202f16226e2b0b7ac4264733667838e7
#
_entry.id   202f16226e2b0b7ac4264733667838e7
#
_cell.length_a   1.000
_cell.length_b   1.000
_cell.length_c   1.000
_cell.angle_alpha   90.00
_cell.angle_beta   90.00
_cell.angle_gamma   90.00
#
_symmetry.space_group_name_H-M   'P 1'
#
loop_
_entity.id
_entity.type
_entity.pdbx_description
1 polymer ?
#
loop_
_entity_poly.entity_id
_entity_poly.type
_entity_poly.pdbx_seq_one_letter_code
_entity_poly.pdbx_strand_id
1 'polypeptide(L)'
;MIPGKQKYLKLSYINAILKQSLKENCYAAKRKTAAIMMEEEIMFKVNDNYQKLPGSYLFSTIAKKVSAFSQANPDKNIIRLGIGDVTQPIAPAIIDAMHKAVDEMGNAATFHGYAPDLGYEFLRSAIAKNDYQARGCDISTDEIFVSDGAKSDSGNIQEIFSVDNRIAVCDPVYPVYVDSNVMAGRTGEYDAKTETWSNVIYMPCTMENNFVPELP
;
A
#
# COMPACT_ATOMS: atom_id res chain seq x y z
N MET A 1 20.67 -28.75 29.76
CA MET A 1 20.34 -29.80 28.79
C MET A 1 19.07 -29.40 28.08
N ILE A 2 19.16 -28.83 26.88
CA ILE A 2 18.01 -28.38 26.08
C ILE A 2 17.93 -29.30 24.87
N PRO A 3 16.84 -30.03 24.67
CA PRO A 3 16.63 -30.81 23.46
C PRO A 3 15.76 -30.07 22.47
N GLY A 4 16.07 -30.20 21.20
CA GLY A 4 15.10 -30.06 20.12
C GLY A 4 15.36 -28.93 19.15
N LYS A 5 16.33 -29.12 18.25
CA LYS A 5 16.39 -28.34 16.99
C LYS A 5 15.21 -28.75 16.10
N GLN A 6 14.20 -27.90 16.00
CA GLN A 6 13.20 -28.00 14.94
C GLN A 6 13.88 -27.67 13.59
N LYS A 7 13.97 -28.68 12.73
CA LYS A 7 14.44 -28.52 11.35
C LYS A 7 13.34 -27.86 10.53
N TYR A 8 13.55 -26.61 10.17
CA TYR A 8 12.79 -26.00 9.09
C TYR A 8 13.18 -26.66 7.77
N LEU A 9 12.26 -27.42 7.18
CA LEU A 9 12.40 -27.98 5.85
C LEU A 9 12.45 -26.83 4.84
N LYS A 10 13.59 -26.61 4.20
CA LYS A 10 13.75 -25.60 3.15
C LYS A 10 12.83 -25.95 1.97
N LEU A 11 12.21 -24.95 1.35
CA LEU A 11 11.39 -25.05 0.12
C LEU A 11 12.05 -25.87 -1.00
N SER A 12 13.40 -25.87 -1.04
CA SER A 12 14.21 -26.69 -1.94
C SER A 12 14.03 -28.19 -1.74
N TYR A 13 13.71 -28.64 -0.52
CA TYR A 13 13.50 -30.05 -0.22
C TYR A 13 12.12 -30.53 -0.70
N ILE A 14 11.11 -29.68 -0.58
CA ILE A 14 9.75 -29.95 -1.08
C ILE A 14 9.78 -30.04 -2.61
N ASN A 15 10.48 -29.15 -3.30
CA ASN A 15 10.66 -29.19 -4.76
C ASN A 15 11.47 -30.42 -5.23
N ALA A 16 12.42 -30.91 -4.42
CA ALA A 16 13.17 -32.13 -4.75
C ALA A 16 12.28 -33.39 -4.60
N ILE A 17 11.48 -33.48 -3.56
CA ILE A 17 10.52 -34.58 -3.33
C ILE A 17 9.45 -34.57 -4.43
N LEU A 18 8.91 -33.41 -4.80
CA LEU A 18 7.95 -33.29 -5.89
C LEU A 18 8.57 -33.66 -7.25
N LYS A 19 9.82 -33.30 -7.54
CA LYS A 19 10.52 -33.69 -8.78
C LYS A 19 10.86 -35.18 -8.84
N GLN A 20 11.13 -35.83 -7.72
CA GLN A 20 11.45 -37.25 -7.66
C GLN A 20 10.19 -38.12 -7.78
N SER A 21 9.08 -37.69 -7.19
CA SER A 21 7.74 -38.30 -7.36
C SER A 21 7.21 -38.16 -8.78
N LEU A 22 7.71 -37.18 -9.57
CA LEU A 22 7.30 -36.92 -10.95
C LEU A 22 8.00 -37.80 -12.01
N LYS A 23 8.93 -38.68 -11.63
CA LYS A 23 9.75 -39.46 -12.59
C LYS A 23 9.31 -40.91 -12.81
N GLU A 24 8.32 -41.39 -12.11
CA GLU A 24 7.88 -42.80 -12.27
C GLU A 24 6.51 -42.95 -12.93
N ASN A 25 6.52 -43.68 -14.00
CA ASN A 25 5.59 -43.94 -15.09
C ASN A 25 4.14 -44.40 -14.75
N CYS A 26 3.41 -43.73 -13.85
CA CYS A 26 1.98 -43.99 -13.69
C CYS A 26 1.10 -42.74 -13.98
N TYR A 27 1.60 -41.84 -14.82
CA TYR A 27 1.26 -40.42 -14.74
C TYR A 27 0.18 -39.91 -15.71
N ALA A 28 -0.13 -40.61 -16.81
CA ALA A 28 -1.13 -40.07 -17.75
C ALA A 28 -2.57 -40.21 -17.26
N ALA A 29 -2.91 -41.28 -16.56
CA ALA A 29 -4.24 -41.49 -16.00
C ALA A 29 -4.44 -40.69 -14.69
N LYS A 30 -3.41 -40.69 -13.83
CA LYS A 30 -3.44 -39.91 -12.57
C LYS A 30 -3.40 -38.40 -12.79
N ARG A 31 -2.79 -37.91 -13.87
CA ARG A 31 -2.81 -36.48 -14.25
C ARG A 31 -4.22 -35.99 -14.57
N LYS A 32 -5.02 -36.78 -15.31
CA LYS A 32 -6.40 -36.40 -15.61
C LYS A 32 -7.27 -36.38 -14.32
N THR A 33 -7.09 -37.39 -13.47
CA THR A 33 -7.85 -37.45 -12.20
C THR A 33 -7.39 -36.39 -11.20
N ALA A 34 -6.07 -36.15 -11.09
CA ALA A 34 -5.54 -35.10 -10.22
C ALA A 34 -5.89 -33.70 -10.74
N ALA A 35 -5.90 -33.47 -12.04
CA ALA A 35 -6.34 -32.19 -12.62
C ALA A 35 -7.84 -31.96 -12.39
N ILE A 36 -8.68 -33.00 -12.54
CA ILE A 36 -10.11 -32.92 -12.25
C ILE A 36 -10.37 -32.73 -10.76
N MET A 37 -9.59 -33.39 -9.86
CA MET A 37 -9.71 -33.21 -8.41
C MET A 37 -9.13 -31.85 -7.93
N MET A 38 -8.18 -31.26 -8.65
CA MET A 38 -7.67 -29.91 -8.36
C MET A 38 -8.62 -28.80 -8.84
N GLU A 39 -9.56 -29.08 -9.75
CA GLU A 39 -10.60 -28.12 -10.14
C GLU A 39 -11.74 -28.05 -9.12
N GLU A 40 -11.91 -29.05 -8.23
CA GLU A 40 -13.00 -29.05 -7.22
C GLU A 40 -12.56 -28.65 -5.80
N GLU A 41 -11.26 -28.62 -5.48
CA GLU A 41 -10.76 -28.17 -4.17
C GLU A 41 -9.78 -26.98 -4.31
N ILE A 42 -10.27 -25.86 -4.79
CA ILE A 42 -9.56 -24.60 -4.57
C ILE A 42 -9.71 -24.24 -3.10
N MET A 43 -8.70 -24.56 -2.28
CA MET A 43 -8.65 -24.23 -0.85
C MET A 43 -8.73 -22.73 -0.59
N PHE A 44 -8.46 -21.89 -1.60
CA PHE A 44 -8.58 -20.44 -1.53
C PHE A 44 -8.88 -19.86 -2.92
N LYS A 45 -9.57 -18.73 -2.93
CA LYS A 45 -9.82 -17.95 -4.14
C LYS A 45 -9.06 -16.64 -4.09
N VAL A 46 -8.49 -16.25 -5.22
CA VAL A 46 -7.92 -14.91 -5.39
C VAL A 46 -9.06 -13.90 -5.46
N ASN A 47 -8.83 -12.70 -4.94
CA ASN A 47 -9.79 -11.61 -5.06
C ASN A 47 -9.87 -11.14 -6.52
N ASP A 48 -10.99 -11.41 -7.18
CA ASP A 48 -11.21 -11.12 -8.61
C ASP A 48 -11.14 -9.62 -8.93
N ASN A 49 -11.33 -8.75 -7.95
CA ASN A 49 -11.24 -7.31 -8.15
C ASN A 49 -9.83 -6.85 -8.58
N TYR A 50 -8.79 -7.62 -8.26
CA TYR A 50 -7.43 -7.34 -8.74
C TYR A 50 -7.30 -7.44 -10.26
N GLN A 51 -8.15 -8.21 -10.92
CA GLN A 51 -8.18 -8.29 -12.38
C GLN A 51 -8.76 -7.04 -13.06
N LYS A 52 -9.46 -6.20 -12.31
CA LYS A 52 -10.01 -4.92 -12.79
C LYS A 52 -8.95 -3.83 -12.89
N LEU A 53 -7.81 -3.99 -12.19
CA LEU A 53 -6.71 -3.05 -12.24
C LEU A 53 -5.96 -3.14 -13.59
N PRO A 54 -5.41 -2.01 -14.09
CA PRO A 54 -4.54 -2.03 -15.26
C PRO A 54 -3.34 -2.96 -14.99
N GLY A 55 -2.93 -3.73 -16.00
CA GLY A 55 -1.86 -4.73 -15.88
C GLY A 55 -0.46 -4.17 -15.59
N SER A 56 -0.32 -2.84 -15.49
CA SER A 56 0.93 -2.16 -15.12
C SER A 56 0.63 -0.92 -14.28
N TYR A 57 1.29 -0.83 -13.14
CA TYR A 57 1.23 0.36 -12.29
C TYR A 57 1.76 1.59 -13.02
N LEU A 58 1.04 2.72 -12.96
CA LEU A 58 1.31 3.95 -13.70
C LEU A 58 2.78 4.37 -13.64
N PHE A 59 3.36 4.43 -12.46
CA PHE A 59 4.75 4.87 -12.27
C PHE A 59 5.77 3.92 -12.90
N SER A 60 5.51 2.62 -12.94
CA SER A 60 6.35 1.65 -13.64
C SER A 60 6.34 1.88 -15.14
N THR A 61 5.17 2.22 -15.70
CA THR A 61 5.02 2.55 -17.12
C THR A 61 5.74 3.86 -17.46
N ILE A 62 5.61 4.88 -16.63
CA ILE A 62 6.31 6.15 -16.77
C ILE A 62 7.83 5.93 -16.71
N ALA A 63 8.33 5.16 -15.73
CA ALA A 63 9.75 4.88 -15.59
C ALA A 63 10.33 4.20 -16.85
N LYS A 64 9.60 3.23 -17.43
CA LYS A 64 10.00 2.58 -18.70
C LYS A 64 10.05 3.57 -19.86
N LYS A 65 9.04 4.45 -19.99
CA LYS A 65 9.00 5.48 -21.04
C LYS A 65 10.14 6.49 -20.89
N VAL A 66 10.41 6.94 -19.66
CA VAL A 66 11.53 7.86 -19.36
C VAL A 66 12.87 7.20 -19.70
N SER A 67 13.08 5.94 -19.31
CA SER A 67 14.31 5.20 -19.64
C SER A 67 14.51 5.06 -21.15
N ALA A 68 13.47 4.67 -21.88
CA ALA A 68 13.54 4.55 -23.33
C ALA A 68 13.83 5.90 -24.00
N PHE A 69 13.19 6.99 -23.54
CA PHE A 69 13.46 8.32 -24.06
C PHE A 69 14.90 8.78 -23.79
N SER A 70 15.41 8.57 -22.57
CA SER A 70 16.79 8.92 -22.20
C SER A 70 17.82 8.18 -23.05
N GLN A 71 17.58 6.89 -23.34
CA GLN A 71 18.46 6.08 -24.20
C GLN A 71 18.46 6.58 -25.65
N ALA A 72 17.29 6.95 -26.16
CA ALA A 72 17.15 7.47 -27.52
C ALA A 72 17.65 8.93 -27.68
N ASN A 73 17.75 9.67 -26.57
CA ASN A 73 18.11 11.10 -26.58
C ASN A 73 19.13 11.40 -25.46
N PRO A 74 20.37 10.91 -25.55
CA PRO A 74 21.36 11.02 -24.49
C PRO A 74 21.76 12.49 -24.17
N ASP A 75 21.59 13.39 -25.12
CA ASP A 75 21.89 14.83 -24.98
C ASP A 75 20.77 15.64 -24.34
N LYS A 76 19.62 15.03 -24.06
CA LYS A 76 18.45 15.72 -23.50
C LYS A 76 18.40 15.56 -21.98
N ASN A 77 18.29 16.67 -21.29
CA ASN A 77 17.98 16.65 -19.86
C ASN A 77 16.47 16.53 -19.64
N ILE A 78 16.05 15.54 -18.83
CA ILE A 78 14.65 15.32 -18.50
C ILE A 78 14.35 15.94 -17.13
N ILE A 79 13.45 16.90 -17.11
CA ILE A 79 12.89 17.45 -15.87
C ILE A 79 11.74 16.56 -15.43
N ARG A 80 11.87 15.91 -14.29
CA ARG A 80 10.88 14.94 -13.75
C ARG A 80 9.94 15.67 -12.79
N LEU A 81 8.69 15.87 -13.18
CA LEU A 81 7.65 16.51 -12.38
C LEU A 81 6.49 15.56 -12.03
N GLY A 82 6.62 14.26 -12.35
CA GLY A 82 5.52 13.30 -12.24
C GLY A 82 5.38 12.62 -10.86
N ILE A 83 6.36 12.77 -9.97
CA ILE A 83 6.33 12.17 -8.62
C ILE A 83 6.82 13.24 -7.64
N GLY A 84 6.02 13.49 -6.60
CA GLY A 84 6.48 14.22 -5.42
C GLY A 84 7.43 13.33 -4.63
N ASP A 85 8.72 13.64 -4.63
CA ASP A 85 9.73 12.88 -3.92
C ASP A 85 10.53 13.79 -2.99
N VAL A 86 11.12 13.20 -1.99
CA VAL A 86 12.03 13.89 -1.06
C VAL A 86 13.32 14.19 -1.80
N THR A 87 13.64 15.46 -1.97
CA THR A 87 14.82 15.93 -2.73
C THR A 87 15.94 16.44 -1.84
N GLN A 88 15.68 16.60 -0.54
CA GLN A 88 16.65 17.11 0.43
C GLN A 88 16.97 16.08 1.50
N PRO A 89 18.21 16.07 2.01
CA PRO A 89 18.58 15.25 3.15
C PRO A 89 17.73 15.56 4.39
N ILE A 90 17.64 14.59 5.29
CA ILE A 90 17.00 14.77 6.60
C ILE A 90 17.76 15.86 7.38
N ALA A 91 17.01 16.77 8.02
CA ALA A 91 17.60 17.84 8.83
C ALA A 91 18.42 17.26 10.01
N PRO A 92 19.55 17.89 10.39
CA PRO A 92 20.41 17.39 11.47
C PRO A 92 19.65 17.15 12.79
N ALA A 93 18.73 18.03 13.17
CA ALA A 93 17.92 17.88 14.37
C ALA A 93 17.09 16.58 14.38
N ILE A 94 16.59 16.14 13.21
CA ILE A 94 15.85 14.88 13.08
C ILE A 94 16.81 13.69 13.22
N ILE A 95 17.98 13.77 12.61
CA ILE A 95 19.03 12.74 12.73
C ILE A 95 19.42 12.54 14.19
N ASP A 96 19.67 13.65 14.92
CA ASP A 96 20.00 13.61 16.35
C ASP A 96 18.88 12.99 17.19
N ALA A 97 17.62 13.30 16.88
CA ALA A 97 16.47 12.71 17.55
C ALA A 97 16.37 11.20 17.29
N MET A 98 16.63 10.75 16.07
CA MET A 98 16.65 9.33 15.70
C MET A 98 17.77 8.57 16.43
N HIS A 99 18.98 9.14 16.55
CA HIS A 99 20.06 8.54 17.33
C HIS A 99 19.68 8.38 18.81
N LYS A 100 19.09 9.41 19.42
CA LYS A 100 18.61 9.34 20.81
C LYS A 100 17.54 8.25 20.99
N ALA A 101 16.59 8.14 20.07
CA ALA A 101 15.57 7.10 20.12
C ALA A 101 16.17 5.69 20.01
N VAL A 102 17.22 5.50 19.22
CA VAL A 102 17.94 4.21 19.13
C VAL A 102 18.66 3.90 20.46
N ASP A 103 19.30 4.89 21.06
CA ASP A 103 19.98 4.74 22.37
C ASP A 103 18.99 4.38 23.48
N GLU A 104 17.80 5.01 23.48
CA GLU A 104 16.70 4.67 24.41
C GLU A 104 16.27 3.21 24.27
N MET A 105 16.14 2.71 23.03
CA MET A 105 15.78 1.31 22.77
C MET A 105 16.86 0.32 23.19
N GLY A 106 18.11 0.74 23.29
CA GLY A 106 19.23 -0.08 23.77
C GLY A 106 19.35 -0.21 25.28
N ASN A 107 18.58 0.55 26.05
CA ASN A 107 18.65 0.60 27.52
C ASN A 107 17.36 0.05 28.14
N ALA A 108 17.47 -0.95 29.01
CA ALA A 108 16.34 -1.59 29.67
C ALA A 108 15.47 -0.61 30.50
N ALA A 109 16.02 0.49 30.99
CA ALA A 109 15.27 1.51 31.76
C ALA A 109 14.43 2.44 30.89
N THR A 110 14.79 2.58 29.60
CA THR A 110 14.13 3.50 28.66
C THR A 110 13.54 2.78 27.43
N PHE A 111 13.70 1.46 27.39
CA PHE A 111 13.13 0.64 26.33
C PHE A 111 11.62 0.80 26.23
N HIS A 112 11.13 1.00 25.02
CA HIS A 112 9.72 1.09 24.69
C HIS A 112 9.24 -0.19 23.98
N GLY A 113 8.26 -0.86 24.57
CA GLY A 113 7.57 -1.98 23.94
C GLY A 113 6.44 -1.52 23.02
N TYR A 114 5.31 -2.23 23.04
CA TYR A 114 4.12 -1.78 22.29
C TYR A 114 3.65 -0.42 22.79
N ALA A 115 3.39 0.49 21.85
CA ALA A 115 2.70 1.74 22.15
C ALA A 115 1.23 1.49 22.53
N PRO A 116 0.56 2.45 23.21
CA PRO A 116 -0.89 2.48 23.28
C PRO A 116 -1.52 2.46 21.89
N ASP A 117 -2.73 1.91 21.74
CA ASP A 117 -3.40 1.69 20.45
C ASP A 117 -3.49 2.97 19.59
N LEU A 118 -3.67 4.12 20.19
CA LEU A 118 -3.69 5.42 19.49
C LEU A 118 -2.30 5.98 19.17
N GLY A 119 -1.25 5.38 19.69
CA GLY A 119 0.11 5.91 19.70
C GLY A 119 0.47 6.65 20.99
N TYR A 120 1.74 6.98 21.18
CA TYR A 120 2.22 7.67 22.38
C TYR A 120 1.58 9.04 22.56
N GLU A 121 1.15 9.35 23.77
CA GLU A 121 0.47 10.61 24.12
C GLU A 121 1.34 11.83 23.81
N PHE A 122 2.65 11.79 24.08
CA PHE A 122 3.54 12.90 23.79
C PHE A 122 3.54 13.29 22.31
N LEU A 123 3.48 12.30 21.41
CA LEU A 123 3.42 12.52 19.95
C LEU A 123 2.06 13.06 19.55
N ARG A 124 0.98 12.44 20.01
CA ARG A 124 -0.40 12.89 19.73
C ARG A 124 -0.63 14.32 20.23
N SER A 125 -0.14 14.64 21.43
CA SER A 125 -0.20 16.00 22.00
C SER A 125 0.60 17.00 21.16
N ALA A 126 1.78 16.62 20.69
CA ALA A 126 2.59 17.48 19.83
C ALA A 126 1.89 17.74 18.48
N ILE A 127 1.27 16.72 17.88
CA ILE A 127 0.49 16.84 16.65
C ILE A 127 -0.73 17.75 16.88
N ALA A 128 -1.55 17.49 17.92
CA ALA A 128 -2.71 18.31 18.24
C ALA A 128 -2.33 19.78 18.37
N LYS A 129 -1.29 20.08 19.14
CA LYS A 129 -0.86 21.44 19.43
C LYS A 129 -0.28 22.15 18.20
N ASN A 130 0.65 21.50 17.48
CA ASN A 130 1.46 22.19 16.47
C ASN A 130 0.85 22.11 15.07
N ASP A 131 0.11 21.05 14.75
CA ASP A 131 -0.45 20.86 13.42
C ASP A 131 -1.90 21.32 13.31
N TYR A 132 -2.67 21.29 14.40
CA TYR A 132 -4.09 21.63 14.41
C TYR A 132 -4.38 22.91 15.18
N GLN A 133 -4.17 22.93 16.51
CA GLN A 133 -4.55 24.05 17.36
C GLN A 133 -3.81 25.35 16.99
N ALA A 134 -2.53 25.26 16.60
CA ALA A 134 -1.77 26.41 16.10
C ALA A 134 -2.35 27.01 14.82
N ARG A 135 -3.22 26.29 14.11
CA ARG A 135 -3.94 26.74 12.90
C ARG A 135 -5.43 27.02 13.16
N GLY A 136 -5.85 27.04 14.42
CA GLY A 136 -7.24 27.32 14.81
C GLY A 136 -8.20 26.14 14.69
N CYS A 137 -7.68 24.92 14.51
CA CYS A 137 -8.49 23.69 14.51
C CYS A 137 -8.47 23.09 15.92
N ASP A 138 -9.63 23.01 16.56
CA ASP A 138 -9.78 22.42 17.89
C ASP A 138 -9.87 20.89 17.80
N ILE A 139 -8.71 20.23 17.81
CA ILE A 139 -8.56 18.77 17.81
C ILE A 139 -7.90 18.36 19.11
N SER A 140 -8.52 17.40 19.80
CA SER A 140 -7.99 16.79 21.02
C SER A 140 -7.00 15.65 20.71
N THR A 141 -6.21 15.26 21.69
CA THR A 141 -5.28 14.13 21.57
C THR A 141 -5.99 12.80 21.31
N ASP A 142 -7.24 12.65 21.72
CA ASP A 142 -8.03 11.42 21.59
C ASP A 142 -8.63 11.26 20.18
N GLU A 143 -8.58 12.32 19.37
CA GLU A 143 -8.99 12.30 17.97
C GLU A 143 -7.83 11.97 17.01
N ILE A 144 -6.63 11.70 17.55
CA ILE A 144 -5.41 11.43 16.75
C ILE A 144 -4.99 9.97 16.91
N PHE A 145 -4.91 9.30 15.78
CA PHE A 145 -4.33 7.96 15.64
C PHE A 145 -2.99 8.05 14.92
N VAL A 146 -1.95 7.47 15.51
CA VAL A 146 -0.63 7.40 14.87
C VAL A 146 -0.50 6.09 14.13
N SER A 147 -0.18 6.16 12.85
CA SER A 147 0.04 5.00 11.97
C SER A 147 1.43 5.05 11.33
N ASP A 148 1.73 4.07 10.52
CA ASP A 148 2.95 4.00 9.72
C ASP A 148 2.85 4.74 8.37
N GLY A 149 1.79 5.48 8.15
CA GLY A 149 1.63 6.40 7.03
C GLY A 149 0.28 6.38 6.35
N ALA A 150 0.00 7.43 5.57
CA ALA A 150 -1.29 7.67 4.91
C ALA A 150 -1.74 6.54 3.97
N LYS A 151 -0.82 5.78 3.39
CA LYS A 151 -1.17 4.64 2.55
C LYS A 151 -1.79 3.51 3.37
N SER A 152 -1.24 3.20 4.54
CA SER A 152 -1.82 2.25 5.48
C SER A 152 -3.17 2.75 5.99
N ASP A 153 -3.29 4.02 6.31
CA ASP A 153 -4.57 4.62 6.74
C ASP A 153 -5.63 4.50 5.66
N SER A 154 -5.30 4.82 4.40
CA SER A 154 -6.25 4.71 3.29
C SER A 154 -6.70 3.28 2.99
N GLY A 155 -5.86 2.29 3.31
CA GLY A 155 -6.22 0.87 3.25
C GLY A 155 -7.10 0.46 4.43
N ASN A 156 -6.67 0.78 5.65
CA ASN A 156 -7.31 0.31 6.89
C ASN A 156 -8.67 0.96 7.14
N ILE A 157 -8.85 2.24 6.80
CA ILE A 157 -10.13 2.95 7.00
C ILE A 157 -11.29 2.28 6.26
N GLN A 158 -11.00 1.56 5.19
CA GLN A 158 -12.01 0.84 4.42
C GLN A 158 -12.68 -0.28 5.23
N GLU A 159 -11.99 -0.83 6.24
CA GLU A 159 -12.51 -1.92 7.07
C GLU A 159 -13.65 -1.48 8.00
N ILE A 160 -13.73 -0.18 8.34
CA ILE A 160 -14.77 0.35 9.21
C ILE A 160 -16.02 0.83 8.45
N PHE A 161 -15.98 0.86 7.10
CA PHE A 161 -17.11 1.29 6.28
C PHE A 161 -17.63 0.15 5.40
N SER A 162 -18.94 0.08 5.22
CA SER A 162 -19.57 -0.87 4.29
C SER A 162 -19.07 -0.69 2.86
N VAL A 163 -19.02 -1.79 2.10
CA VAL A 163 -18.67 -1.78 0.67
C VAL A 163 -19.64 -0.99 -0.19
N ASP A 164 -20.86 -0.74 0.30
CA ASP A 164 -21.89 0.00 -0.41
C ASP A 164 -21.70 1.53 -0.34
N ASN A 165 -20.77 2.01 0.51
CA ASN A 165 -20.48 3.42 0.58
C ASN A 165 -19.78 3.90 -0.70
N ARG A 166 -20.18 5.08 -1.17
CA ARG A 166 -19.48 5.77 -2.25
C ARG A 166 -18.26 6.48 -1.70
N ILE A 167 -17.22 6.53 -2.50
CA ILE A 167 -16.00 7.27 -2.19
C ILE A 167 -15.93 8.52 -3.04
N ALA A 168 -15.41 9.62 -2.49
CA ALA A 168 -15.09 10.83 -3.22
C ALA A 168 -13.57 11.03 -3.23
N VAL A 169 -13.02 11.37 -4.38
CA VAL A 169 -11.60 11.65 -4.57
C VAL A 169 -11.43 12.95 -5.36
N CYS A 170 -10.35 13.68 -5.08
CA CYS A 170 -9.95 14.78 -5.95
C CYS A 170 -9.58 14.26 -7.33
N ASP A 171 -9.74 15.06 -8.37
CA ASP A 171 -9.32 14.72 -9.72
C ASP A 171 -8.50 15.90 -10.30
N PRO A 172 -7.19 15.70 -10.56
CA PRO A 172 -6.40 14.47 -10.44
C PRO A 172 -6.09 14.05 -9.00
N VAL A 173 -5.91 12.74 -8.80
CA VAL A 173 -5.58 12.15 -7.50
C VAL A 173 -4.43 11.15 -7.59
N TYR A 174 -3.78 10.88 -6.47
CA TYR A 174 -2.83 9.77 -6.38
C TYR A 174 -3.55 8.44 -6.63
N PRO A 175 -3.14 7.64 -7.63
CA PRO A 175 -3.91 6.47 -8.10
C PRO A 175 -4.28 5.48 -6.99
N VAL A 176 -3.46 5.38 -5.94
CA VAL A 176 -3.70 4.43 -4.83
C VAL A 176 -5.04 4.65 -4.15
N TYR A 177 -5.56 5.88 -4.08
CA TYR A 177 -6.86 6.15 -3.48
C TYR A 177 -8.03 5.55 -4.28
N VAL A 178 -7.88 5.41 -5.59
CA VAL A 178 -8.85 4.69 -6.43
C VAL A 178 -8.55 3.20 -6.44
N ASP A 179 -7.28 2.82 -6.69
CA ASP A 179 -6.86 1.43 -6.85
C ASP A 179 -7.17 0.59 -5.60
N SER A 180 -6.94 1.13 -4.39
CA SER A 180 -7.27 0.42 -3.14
C SER A 180 -8.77 0.13 -3.01
N ASN A 181 -9.61 1.04 -3.47
CA ASN A 181 -11.06 0.85 -3.49
C ASN A 181 -11.51 -0.11 -4.60
N VAL A 182 -10.80 -0.16 -5.74
CA VAL A 182 -11.02 -1.19 -6.77
C VAL A 182 -10.73 -2.56 -6.18
N MET A 183 -9.57 -2.72 -5.53
CA MET A 183 -9.19 -3.98 -4.87
C MET A 183 -10.19 -4.42 -3.81
N ALA A 184 -10.78 -3.47 -3.09
CA ALA A 184 -11.81 -3.72 -2.09
C ALA A 184 -13.21 -3.98 -2.70
N GLY A 185 -13.39 -3.83 -4.03
CA GLY A 185 -14.68 -4.06 -4.69
C GLY A 185 -15.71 -2.94 -4.52
N ARG A 186 -15.27 -1.72 -4.17
CA ARG A 186 -16.16 -0.57 -3.82
C ARG A 186 -16.51 0.32 -5.00
N THR A 187 -15.83 0.18 -6.14
CA THR A 187 -15.85 1.17 -7.23
C THR A 187 -16.96 0.96 -8.27
N GLY A 188 -17.66 -0.15 -8.22
CA GLY A 188 -18.65 -0.48 -9.25
C GLY A 188 -18.03 -0.85 -10.58
N GLU A 189 -18.65 -0.42 -11.69
CA GLU A 189 -18.22 -0.73 -13.05
C GLU A 189 -17.32 0.36 -13.62
N TYR A 190 -16.34 -0.05 -14.43
CA TYR A 190 -15.44 0.87 -15.12
C TYR A 190 -16.01 1.29 -16.48
N ASP A 191 -16.09 2.59 -16.72
CA ASP A 191 -16.42 3.14 -18.04
C ASP A 191 -15.12 3.55 -18.77
N ALA A 192 -14.77 2.80 -19.80
CA ALA A 192 -13.57 3.04 -20.60
C ALA A 192 -13.64 4.32 -21.48
N LYS A 193 -14.82 4.93 -21.66
CA LYS A 193 -14.97 6.16 -22.44
C LYS A 193 -14.62 7.40 -21.62
N THR A 194 -15.03 7.38 -20.35
CA THR A 194 -14.79 8.46 -19.41
C THR A 194 -13.58 8.19 -18.51
N GLU A 195 -13.05 6.97 -18.56
CA GLU A 195 -11.96 6.48 -17.71
C GLU A 195 -12.30 6.59 -16.21
N THR A 196 -13.58 6.39 -15.85
CA THR A 196 -14.09 6.54 -14.49
C THR A 196 -14.79 5.28 -13.98
N TRP A 197 -14.90 5.17 -12.66
CA TRP A 197 -15.64 4.13 -11.98
C TRP A 197 -17.02 4.64 -11.53
N SER A 198 -18.06 3.86 -11.75
CA SER A 198 -19.47 4.29 -11.55
C SER A 198 -19.80 4.64 -10.10
N ASN A 199 -19.11 4.07 -9.12
CA ASN A 199 -19.35 4.30 -7.69
C ASN A 199 -18.32 5.21 -7.03
N VAL A 200 -17.49 5.88 -7.84
CA VAL A 200 -16.50 6.89 -7.38
C VAL A 200 -16.98 8.27 -7.78
N ILE A 201 -16.94 9.20 -6.84
CA ILE A 201 -17.22 10.61 -7.08
C ILE A 201 -15.88 11.29 -7.32
N TYR A 202 -15.69 11.82 -8.53
CA TYR A 202 -14.50 12.59 -8.89
C TYR A 202 -14.79 14.06 -8.66
N MET A 203 -14.00 14.72 -7.83
CA MET A 203 -14.10 16.14 -7.50
C MET A 203 -13.03 16.91 -8.28
N PRO A 204 -13.36 17.61 -9.39
CA PRO A 204 -12.36 18.26 -10.21
C PRO A 204 -11.59 19.32 -9.45
N CYS A 205 -10.27 19.34 -9.64
CA CYS A 205 -9.36 20.39 -9.16
C CYS A 205 -8.79 21.11 -10.38
N THR A 206 -9.39 22.21 -10.76
CA THR A 206 -9.08 22.96 -11.99
C THR A 206 -8.64 24.40 -11.69
N MET A 207 -8.14 25.11 -12.69
CA MET A 207 -7.80 26.52 -12.55
C MET A 207 -9.04 27.37 -12.22
N GLU A 208 -10.20 27.02 -12.75
CA GLU A 208 -11.45 27.74 -12.56
C GLU A 208 -11.94 27.73 -11.12
N ASN A 209 -11.69 26.61 -10.42
CA ASN A 209 -12.03 26.48 -8.99
C ASN A 209 -10.83 26.65 -8.05
N ASN A 210 -9.71 27.26 -8.55
CA ASN A 210 -8.47 27.45 -7.80
C ASN A 210 -7.91 26.16 -7.20
N PHE A 211 -8.11 25.02 -7.85
CA PHE A 211 -7.72 23.68 -7.40
C PHE A 211 -8.34 23.27 -6.06
N VAL A 212 -9.44 23.90 -5.66
CA VAL A 212 -10.21 23.56 -4.46
C VAL A 212 -11.42 22.74 -4.90
N PRO A 213 -11.50 21.45 -4.54
CA PRO A 213 -12.63 20.62 -4.94
C PRO A 213 -13.91 21.08 -4.24
N GLU A 214 -15.03 21.05 -4.96
CA GLU A 214 -16.35 21.20 -4.38
C GLU A 214 -16.81 19.87 -3.78
N LEU A 215 -17.34 19.93 -2.57
CA LEU A 215 -17.92 18.74 -1.93
C LEU A 215 -19.22 18.34 -2.62
N PRO A 216 -19.44 17.04 -2.85
CA PRO A 216 -20.63 16.52 -3.52
C PRO A 216 -21.91 16.66 -2.69
#